data_2430d92e4c06c7d81e2c998ad29d6b9c
#
_entry.id   2430d92e4c06c7d81e2c998ad29d6b9c
#
_cell.length_a   1.000
_cell.length_b   1.000
_cell.length_c   1.000
_cell.angle_alpha   90.00
_cell.angle_beta   90.00
_cell.angle_gamma   90.00
#
_symmetry.space_group_name_H-M   'P 1'
#
loop_
_entity.id
_entity.type
_entity.pdbx_description
1 polymer ?
#
loop_
_entity_poly.entity_id
_entity_poly.type
_entity_poly.pdbx_seq_one_letter_code
_entity_poly.pdbx_strand_id
1 'polypeptide(L)'
;MEKNTHDLLIIGAGLAGLRAAVAAAEVSGKLDIAVLSKHHPLRSHSVCAQGGTGAAMREKDSLELHAYDTVKGADFLADQDVVEFFVGHSPKEIVLTEHWGCPWSRTANGKIDQRAFGGHSFPRACCLGSCCCLHNSCFSVWS
;
A
#
# COMPACT_ATOMS: atom_id res chain seq x y z
N MET A 1 24.55 -4.08 -28.87
CA MET A 1 23.41 -3.99 -27.96
C MET A 1 23.70 -4.94 -26.81
N GLU A 2 23.85 -4.42 -25.62
CA GLU A 2 24.08 -5.23 -24.43
C GLU A 2 22.75 -5.95 -24.07
N LYS A 3 22.81 -7.23 -23.80
CA LYS A 3 21.65 -8.07 -23.53
C LYS A 3 21.79 -8.65 -22.12
N ASN A 4 20.93 -8.21 -21.22
CA ASN A 4 20.84 -8.75 -19.87
C ASN A 4 19.69 -9.77 -19.81
N THR A 5 19.91 -10.87 -19.09
CA THR A 5 18.90 -11.93 -18.89
C THR A 5 18.67 -12.11 -17.39
N HIS A 6 17.43 -12.18 -17.00
CA HIS A 6 16.98 -12.38 -15.61
C HIS A 6 15.89 -13.45 -15.59
N ASP A 7 15.70 -14.10 -14.45
CA ASP A 7 14.60 -15.07 -14.25
C ASP A 7 13.22 -14.37 -14.23
N LEU A 8 13.16 -13.18 -13.64
CA LEU A 8 11.95 -12.38 -13.55
C LEU A 8 12.27 -10.90 -13.83
N LEU A 9 11.54 -10.31 -14.77
CA LEU A 9 11.59 -8.88 -15.04
C LEU A 9 10.28 -8.21 -14.63
N ILE A 10 10.35 -7.28 -13.69
CA ILE A 10 9.22 -6.47 -13.25
C ILE A 10 9.35 -5.07 -13.86
N ILE A 11 8.31 -4.62 -14.56
CA ILE A 11 8.27 -3.29 -15.18
C ILE A 11 7.46 -2.34 -14.29
N GLY A 12 8.16 -1.41 -13.66
CA GLY A 12 7.61 -0.41 -12.73
C GLY A 12 8.11 -0.60 -11.30
N ALA A 13 8.76 0.42 -10.73
CA ALA A 13 9.28 0.43 -9.37
C ALA A 13 8.43 1.30 -8.41
N GLY A 14 7.12 1.34 -8.62
CA GLY A 14 6.16 1.82 -7.64
C GLY A 14 5.87 0.76 -6.58
N LEU A 15 4.95 1.04 -5.66
CA LEU A 15 4.60 0.12 -4.56
C LEU A 15 4.24 -1.29 -5.06
N ALA A 16 3.43 -1.38 -6.11
CA ALA A 16 3.00 -2.67 -6.67
C ALA A 16 4.19 -3.49 -7.22
N GLY A 17 5.10 -2.86 -7.97
CA GLY A 17 6.27 -3.56 -8.51
C GLY A 17 7.24 -4.00 -7.45
N LEU A 18 7.49 -3.15 -6.44
CA LEU A 18 8.36 -3.51 -5.31
C LEU A 18 7.73 -4.63 -4.46
N ARG A 19 6.40 -4.57 -4.21
CA ARG A 19 5.69 -5.65 -3.51
C ARG A 19 5.76 -6.98 -4.27
N ALA A 20 5.63 -6.93 -5.60
CA ALA A 20 5.78 -8.12 -6.45
C ALA A 20 7.20 -8.69 -6.38
N ALA A 21 8.24 -7.84 -6.38
CA ALA A 21 9.62 -8.26 -6.26
C ALA A 21 9.88 -8.98 -4.93
N VAL A 22 9.38 -8.42 -3.83
CA VAL A 22 9.48 -9.04 -2.50
C VAL A 22 8.75 -10.38 -2.46
N ALA A 23 7.51 -10.44 -2.94
CA ALA A 23 6.76 -11.70 -2.98
C ALA A 23 7.48 -12.78 -3.80
N ALA A 24 8.08 -12.42 -4.93
CA ALA A 24 8.87 -13.35 -5.73
C ALA A 24 10.11 -13.84 -4.97
N ALA A 25 10.81 -12.95 -4.27
CA ALA A 25 11.98 -13.31 -3.46
C ALA A 25 11.61 -14.18 -2.24
N GLU A 26 10.45 -13.95 -1.64
CA GLU A 26 9.90 -14.79 -0.56
C GLU A 26 9.60 -16.22 -1.04
N VAL A 27 9.12 -16.38 -2.28
CA VAL A 27 8.87 -17.71 -2.89
C VAL A 27 10.18 -18.43 -3.17
N SER A 28 11.19 -17.75 -3.66
CA SER A 28 12.50 -18.33 -3.92
C SER A 28 13.61 -17.29 -3.87
N GLY A 29 14.44 -17.37 -2.84
CA GLY A 29 15.65 -16.51 -2.71
C GLY A 29 16.75 -16.79 -3.73
N LYS A 30 16.52 -17.69 -4.69
CA LYS A 30 17.48 -18.01 -5.78
C LYS A 30 17.13 -17.32 -7.10
N LEU A 31 15.97 -16.67 -7.18
CA LEU A 31 15.56 -15.98 -8.40
C LEU A 31 16.41 -14.72 -8.63
N ASP A 32 16.91 -14.59 -9.84
CA ASP A 32 17.50 -13.34 -10.32
C ASP A 32 16.38 -12.40 -10.79
N ILE A 33 16.06 -11.41 -9.96
CA ILE A 33 14.93 -10.52 -10.15
C ILE A 33 15.43 -9.15 -10.55
N ALA A 34 15.00 -8.67 -11.72
CA ALA A 34 15.25 -7.31 -12.15
C ALA A 34 13.97 -6.45 -12.07
N VAL A 35 14.12 -5.23 -11.57
CA VAL A 35 13.05 -4.23 -11.58
C VAL A 35 13.45 -3.09 -12.49
N LEU A 36 12.73 -2.92 -13.61
CA LEU A 36 12.96 -1.85 -14.57
C LEU A 36 12.02 -0.69 -14.29
N SER A 37 12.56 0.51 -14.17
CA SER A 37 11.75 1.72 -13.95
C SER A 37 12.26 2.90 -14.77
N LYS A 38 11.33 3.74 -15.21
CA LYS A 38 11.63 4.99 -15.90
C LYS A 38 12.31 6.01 -14.98
N HIS A 39 11.94 6.01 -13.71
CA HIS A 39 12.44 6.92 -12.69
C HIS A 39 12.91 6.14 -11.46
N HIS A 40 13.73 6.79 -10.64
CA HIS A 40 14.12 6.23 -9.34
C HIS A 40 12.85 5.91 -8.50
N PRO A 41 12.81 4.76 -7.78
CA PRO A 41 11.63 4.33 -7.00
C PRO A 41 11.08 5.41 -6.07
N LEU A 42 11.95 6.22 -5.44
CA LEU A 42 11.56 7.34 -4.57
C LEU A 42 10.84 8.50 -5.30
N ARG A 43 10.76 8.46 -6.62
CA ARG A 43 9.99 9.42 -7.45
C ARG A 43 8.74 8.80 -8.06
N SER A 44 8.34 7.63 -7.59
CA SER A 44 7.09 6.99 -8.03
C SER A 44 5.86 7.73 -7.52
N HIS A 45 4.72 7.56 -8.19
CA HIS A 45 3.44 8.08 -7.72
C HIS A 45 3.06 7.55 -6.33
N SER A 46 3.50 6.34 -5.98
CA SER A 46 3.27 5.78 -4.65
C SER A 46 3.91 6.61 -3.54
N VAL A 47 5.11 7.15 -3.77
CA VAL A 47 5.81 8.05 -2.82
C VAL A 47 5.15 9.43 -2.78
N CYS A 48 4.59 9.88 -3.90
CA CYS A 48 3.90 11.17 -4.00
C CYS A 48 2.47 11.14 -3.42
N ALA A 49 1.96 9.97 -3.05
CA ALA A 49 0.62 9.83 -2.45
C ALA A 49 0.56 10.52 -1.08
N GLN A 50 -0.49 11.31 -0.84
CA GLN A 50 -0.65 12.13 0.37
C GLN A 50 -1.91 11.78 1.18
N GLY A 51 -2.76 10.88 0.67
CA GLY A 51 -4.03 10.51 1.28
C GLY A 51 -3.95 9.46 2.39
N GLY A 52 -2.79 8.83 2.57
CA GLY A 52 -2.66 7.66 3.42
C GLY A 52 -3.22 6.39 2.76
N THR A 53 -3.41 5.35 3.54
CA THR A 53 -3.96 4.07 3.08
C THR A 53 -5.20 3.70 3.88
N GLY A 54 -6.31 3.44 3.20
CA GLY A 54 -7.57 3.05 3.84
C GLY A 54 -7.58 1.58 4.26
N ALA A 55 -7.95 1.30 5.51
CA ALA A 55 -8.17 -0.06 6.00
C ALA A 55 -9.24 -0.09 7.09
N ALA A 56 -10.14 -1.06 7.06
CA ALA A 56 -11.14 -1.27 8.12
C ALA A 56 -10.47 -2.04 9.28
N MET A 57 -10.01 -1.31 10.31
CA MET A 57 -9.26 -1.89 11.45
C MET A 57 -9.93 -1.63 12.80
N ARG A 58 -11.01 -0.84 12.86
CA ARG A 58 -11.72 -0.53 14.09
C ARG A 58 -12.89 -1.48 14.32
N GLU A 59 -13.19 -1.82 15.57
CA GLU A 59 -14.24 -2.77 15.97
C GLU A 59 -15.64 -2.41 15.48
N LYS A 60 -15.92 -1.10 15.27
CA LYS A 60 -17.22 -0.61 14.80
C LYS A 60 -17.29 -0.48 13.28
N ASP A 61 -16.23 -0.78 12.58
CA ASP A 61 -16.12 -0.75 11.13
C ASP A 61 -16.21 -2.16 10.55
N SER A 62 -16.52 -2.29 9.27
CA SER A 62 -16.56 -3.58 8.60
C SER A 62 -15.98 -3.52 7.19
N LEU A 63 -15.59 -4.68 6.67
CA LEU A 63 -15.09 -4.79 5.30
C LEU A 63 -16.18 -4.47 4.28
N GLU A 64 -17.42 -4.89 4.55
CA GLU A 64 -18.59 -4.63 3.70
C GLU A 64 -18.87 -3.14 3.60
N LEU A 65 -18.81 -2.42 4.72
CA LEU A 65 -19.00 -0.97 4.74
C LEU A 65 -17.85 -0.25 4.02
N HIS A 66 -16.63 -0.75 4.15
CA HIS A 66 -15.48 -0.22 3.41
C HIS A 66 -15.63 -0.47 1.89
N ALA A 67 -16.07 -1.66 1.50
CA ALA A 67 -16.35 -1.97 0.09
C ALA A 67 -17.46 -1.06 -0.46
N TYR A 68 -18.56 -0.91 0.27
CA TYR A 68 -19.66 -0.02 -0.13
C TYR A 68 -19.20 1.43 -0.32
N ASP A 69 -18.47 1.99 0.65
CA ASP A 69 -17.95 3.35 0.56
C ASP A 69 -17.02 3.52 -0.65
N THR A 70 -16.21 2.50 -0.96
CA THR A 70 -15.29 2.52 -2.10
C THR A 70 -16.05 2.49 -3.42
N VAL A 71 -17.02 1.61 -3.57
CA VAL A 71 -17.85 1.52 -4.78
C VAL A 71 -18.66 2.80 -4.97
N LYS A 72 -19.27 3.32 -3.88
CA LYS A 72 -20.01 4.57 -3.90
C LYS A 72 -19.11 5.75 -4.24
N GLY A 73 -17.89 5.82 -3.70
CA GLY A 73 -16.93 6.88 -3.99
C GLY A 73 -16.44 6.87 -5.44
N ALA A 74 -16.57 5.75 -6.12
CA ALA A 74 -16.29 5.58 -7.54
C ALA A 74 -17.56 5.73 -8.44
N ASP A 75 -18.62 6.37 -7.94
CA ASP A 75 -19.91 6.53 -8.63
C ASP A 75 -20.49 5.20 -9.15
N PHE A 76 -20.26 4.11 -8.43
CA PHE A 76 -20.68 2.74 -8.77
C PHE A 76 -20.06 2.20 -10.07
N LEU A 77 -18.97 2.78 -10.54
CA LEU A 77 -18.24 2.35 -11.73
C LEU A 77 -17.04 1.44 -11.41
N ALA A 78 -16.76 1.21 -10.11
CA ALA A 78 -15.66 0.35 -9.70
C ALA A 78 -15.92 -1.12 -10.04
N ASP A 79 -14.86 -1.84 -10.37
CA ASP A 79 -14.87 -3.29 -10.44
C ASP A 79 -15.00 -3.86 -9.02
N GLN A 80 -16.15 -4.46 -8.72
CA GLN A 80 -16.50 -4.88 -7.37
C GLN A 80 -15.61 -6.01 -6.86
N ASP A 81 -15.22 -6.95 -7.72
CA ASP A 81 -14.31 -8.05 -7.35
C ASP A 81 -12.94 -7.51 -6.89
N VAL A 82 -12.45 -6.47 -7.59
CA VAL A 82 -11.20 -5.79 -7.22
C VAL A 82 -11.35 -5.05 -5.90
N VAL A 83 -12.49 -4.38 -5.69
CA VAL A 83 -12.77 -3.68 -4.43
C VAL A 83 -12.83 -4.66 -3.26
N GLU A 84 -13.53 -5.76 -3.38
CA GLU A 84 -13.63 -6.78 -2.33
C GLU A 84 -12.25 -7.37 -2.00
N PHE A 85 -11.48 -7.70 -3.02
CA PHE A 85 -10.10 -8.17 -2.86
C PHE A 85 -9.24 -7.14 -2.11
N PHE A 86 -9.24 -5.88 -2.56
CA PHE A 86 -8.48 -4.80 -1.95
C PHE A 86 -8.86 -4.59 -0.48
N VAL A 87 -10.16 -4.45 -0.21
CA VAL A 87 -10.69 -4.19 1.12
C VAL A 87 -10.36 -5.33 2.09
N GLY A 88 -10.50 -6.58 1.63
CA GLY A 88 -10.21 -7.78 2.43
C GLY A 88 -8.73 -7.92 2.80
N HIS A 89 -7.82 -7.41 1.97
CA HIS A 89 -6.38 -7.52 2.19
C HIS A 89 -5.78 -6.29 2.92
N SER A 90 -6.38 -5.11 2.76
CA SER A 90 -5.80 -3.85 3.26
C SER A 90 -5.41 -3.87 4.75
N PRO A 91 -6.18 -4.45 5.71
CA PRO A 91 -5.77 -4.48 7.11
C PRO A 91 -4.47 -5.27 7.35
N LYS A 92 -4.30 -6.39 6.62
CA LYS A 92 -3.10 -7.23 6.73
C LYS A 92 -1.88 -6.52 6.14
N GLU A 93 -2.04 -5.84 5.01
CA GLU A 93 -0.96 -5.10 4.36
C GLU A 93 -0.50 -3.90 5.20
N ILE A 94 -1.38 -3.23 5.93
CA ILE A 94 -1.00 -2.18 6.90
C ILE A 94 -0.08 -2.75 7.98
N VAL A 95 -0.42 -3.90 8.57
CA VAL A 95 0.41 -4.56 9.58
C VAL A 95 1.72 -5.06 8.97
N LEU A 96 1.68 -5.62 7.77
CA LEU A 96 2.87 -6.10 7.07
C LEU A 96 3.85 -4.97 6.77
N THR A 97 3.37 -3.84 6.25
CA THR A 97 4.22 -2.67 6.01
C THR A 97 4.82 -2.10 7.28
N GLU A 98 4.13 -2.21 8.42
CA GLU A 98 4.69 -1.85 9.72
C GLU A 98 5.87 -2.76 10.11
N HIS A 99 5.74 -4.08 9.90
CA HIS A 99 6.85 -5.01 10.12
C HIS A 99 8.06 -4.70 9.23
N TRP A 100 7.84 -4.11 8.07
CA TRP A 100 8.91 -3.61 7.19
C TRP A 100 9.44 -2.23 7.60
N GLY A 101 8.99 -1.69 8.73
CA GLY A 101 9.49 -0.44 9.30
C GLY A 101 8.69 0.80 8.91
N CYS A 102 7.48 0.68 8.35
CA CYS A 102 6.61 1.82 8.09
C CYS A 102 6.12 2.44 9.42
N PRO A 103 6.52 3.67 9.77
CA PRO A 103 6.22 4.27 11.06
C PRO A 103 4.81 4.90 11.07
N TRP A 104 3.77 4.08 11.06
CA TRP A 104 2.40 4.57 11.14
C TRP A 104 2.15 5.44 12.37
N SER A 105 1.38 6.51 12.21
CA SER A 105 0.92 7.33 13.34
C SER A 105 0.16 6.49 14.33
N ARG A 106 0.33 6.79 15.62
CA ARG A 106 -0.26 6.04 16.73
C ARG A 106 -1.20 6.89 17.56
N THR A 107 -2.26 6.27 18.04
CA THR A 107 -3.10 6.80 19.11
C THR A 107 -2.37 6.71 20.45
N ALA A 108 -2.86 7.42 21.48
CA ALA A 108 -2.34 7.33 22.84
C ALA A 108 -2.31 5.90 23.40
N ASN A 109 -3.20 5.02 22.92
CA ASN A 109 -3.28 3.61 23.33
C ASN A 109 -2.37 2.69 22.49
N GLY A 110 -1.47 3.24 21.67
CA GLY A 110 -0.53 2.47 20.87
C GLY A 110 -1.11 1.82 19.62
N LYS A 111 -2.40 1.96 19.31
CA LYS A 111 -3.01 1.46 18.07
C LYS A 111 -2.66 2.36 16.90
N ILE A 112 -2.64 1.82 15.68
CA ILE A 112 -2.46 2.63 14.46
C ILE A 112 -3.59 3.66 14.38
N ASP A 113 -3.22 4.93 14.22
CA ASP A 113 -4.20 6.00 14.10
C ASP A 113 -4.83 6.01 12.71
N GLN A 114 -6.13 6.27 12.70
CA GLN A 114 -6.94 6.30 11.50
C GLN A 114 -7.74 7.59 11.43
N ARG A 115 -7.55 8.34 10.36
CA ARG A 115 -8.22 9.62 10.13
C ARG A 115 -9.46 9.46 9.26
N ALA A 116 -10.41 10.37 9.46
CA ALA A 116 -11.49 10.57 8.50
C ALA A 116 -10.90 11.08 7.17
N PHE A 117 -11.39 10.54 6.07
CA PHE A 117 -11.01 10.95 4.73
C PHE A 117 -12.26 10.94 3.85
N GLY A 118 -12.28 11.79 2.80
CA GLY A 118 -13.45 11.97 1.97
C GLY A 118 -14.01 10.65 1.40
N GLY A 119 -15.33 10.51 1.42
CA GLY A 119 -16.03 9.33 0.91
C GLY A 119 -16.16 8.17 1.92
N HIS A 120 -15.39 8.15 3.00
CA HIS A 120 -15.47 7.10 4.00
C HIS A 120 -16.50 7.38 5.08
N SER A 121 -17.36 6.42 5.39
CA SER A 121 -18.30 6.47 6.52
C SER A 121 -17.61 6.37 7.88
N PHE A 122 -16.40 5.78 7.92
CA PHE A 122 -15.55 5.65 9.11
C PHE A 122 -14.15 6.20 8.87
N PRO A 123 -13.45 6.65 9.93
CA PRO A 123 -12.03 6.97 9.84
C PRO A 123 -11.22 5.71 9.52
N ARG A 124 -10.67 5.60 8.29
CA ARG A 124 -9.89 4.45 7.81
C ARG A 124 -8.51 4.81 7.30
N ALA A 125 -8.23 6.09 7.06
CA ALA A 125 -6.95 6.49 6.47
C ALA A 125 -5.82 6.39 7.50
N CYS A 126 -4.97 5.39 7.35
CA CYS A 126 -3.70 5.25 8.08
C CYS A 126 -2.66 6.17 7.45
N CYS A 127 -2.02 7.02 8.25
CA CYS A 127 -1.09 8.04 7.80
C CYS A 127 0.23 8.00 8.57
N LEU A 128 1.24 8.68 8.03
CA LEU A 128 2.53 8.90 8.67
C LEU A 128 2.62 10.33 9.22
N GLY A 129 2.79 10.50 10.52
CA GLY A 129 2.98 11.80 11.16
C GLY A 129 1.83 12.79 10.92
N SER A 130 2.11 14.08 11.09
CA SER A 130 1.17 15.17 10.84
C SER A 130 0.94 15.46 9.35
N CYS A 131 1.83 14.98 8.49
CA CYS A 131 1.72 15.07 7.04
C CYS A 131 1.29 13.71 6.49
N CYS A 132 0.16 13.64 5.79
CA CYS A 132 -0.33 12.43 5.12
C CYS A 132 0.52 12.07 3.89
N CYS A 133 1.82 12.18 4.00
CA CYS A 133 2.75 11.78 2.96
C CYS A 133 3.29 10.40 3.32
N LEU A 134 3.20 9.47 2.40
CA LEU A 134 4.11 8.32 2.36
C LEU A 134 5.51 8.90 2.05
N HIS A 135 6.01 9.73 2.98
CA HIS A 135 7.32 10.35 2.84
C HIS A 135 8.39 9.27 2.91
N ASN A 136 9.54 9.52 2.31
CA ASN A 136 10.73 8.69 2.16
C ASN A 136 11.00 7.59 3.21
N SER A 137 10.37 7.69 4.38
CA SER A 137 10.52 6.75 5.49
C SER A 137 9.97 5.34 5.24
N CYS A 138 8.94 5.17 4.41
CA CYS A 138 8.47 3.83 4.04
C CYS A 138 9.37 3.17 2.99
N PHE A 139 10.12 3.97 2.22
CA PHE A 139 11.00 3.47 1.17
C PHE A 139 12.46 3.34 1.61
N SER A 140 12.87 3.98 2.73
CA SER A 140 14.20 3.76 3.32
C SER A 140 14.41 2.34 3.87
N VAL A 141 13.34 1.58 4.02
CA VAL A 141 13.40 0.15 4.41
C VAL A 141 13.75 -0.75 3.22
N TRP A 142 13.70 -0.21 2.00
CA TRP A 142 13.92 -0.94 0.74
C TRP A 142 15.24 -0.58 0.05
N SER A 143 16.03 0.30 0.61
CA SER A 143 17.40 0.67 0.21
C SER A 143 18.43 0.02 1.13
#